data_853ef4211eb7404593c3e547ae560e96
#
_entry.id   853ef4211eb7404593c3e547ae560e96
#
_cell.length_a   1.000
_cell.length_b   1.000
_cell.length_c   1.000
_cell.angle_alpha   90.00
_cell.angle_beta   90.00
_cell.angle_gamma   90.00
#
_symmetry.space_group_name_H-M   'P 1'
#
loop_
_entity.id
_entity.type
_entity.pdbx_description
1 polymer ?
#
loop_
_entity_poly.entity_id
_entity_poly.type
_entity_poly.pdbx_seq_one_letter_code
_entity_poly.pdbx_strand_id
1 'polypeptide(L)'
;AATSVQLILDGLQLQGGMPVTLLALDEARGHTPGYVLLVECDEHTDPVALQHSLAAQVEKGLMEGFHYKLARELGQLQHASCVALPHMREVYLDQCRLRGMIEGNIKIEPLRHWKGAIPDVLRQVLDGPSGEHRPAPAPSVATQA
;
A
#
# COMPACT_ATOMS: atom_id res chain seq x y z
N ALA A 1 -13.70 -7.81 -8.57
CA ALA A 1 -12.55 -7.07 -8.06
C ALA A 1 -12.74 -6.67 -6.61
N ALA A 2 -13.70 -5.80 -6.29
CA ALA A 2 -13.89 -5.38 -4.91
C ALA A 2 -14.23 -6.55 -3.99
N THR A 3 -14.99 -7.52 -4.46
CA THR A 3 -15.32 -8.68 -3.66
C THR A 3 -14.09 -9.52 -3.37
N SER A 4 -13.22 -9.70 -4.37
CA SER A 4 -11.99 -10.45 -4.17
C SER A 4 -11.05 -9.74 -3.21
N VAL A 5 -10.98 -8.42 -3.28
CA VAL A 5 -10.18 -7.64 -2.36
C VAL A 5 -10.72 -7.77 -0.95
N GLN A 6 -12.03 -7.72 -0.77
CA GLN A 6 -12.62 -7.86 0.55
C GLN A 6 -12.25 -9.21 1.17
N LEU A 7 -12.27 -10.27 0.38
CA LEU A 7 -11.89 -11.60 0.88
C LEU A 7 -10.42 -11.62 1.31
N ILE A 8 -9.54 -10.97 0.55
CA ILE A 8 -8.14 -10.88 0.92
C ILE A 8 -8.00 -10.15 2.26
N LEU A 9 -8.68 -9.01 2.39
CA LEU A 9 -8.59 -8.22 3.62
C LEU A 9 -9.13 -8.98 4.82
N ASP A 10 -10.22 -9.71 4.62
CA ASP A 10 -10.82 -10.49 5.71
C ASP A 10 -9.91 -11.61 6.18
N GLY A 11 -9.03 -12.09 5.32
CA GLY A 11 -8.11 -13.18 5.67
C GLY A 11 -6.78 -12.75 6.23
N LEU A 12 -6.54 -11.43 6.36
CA LEU A 12 -5.25 -10.95 6.86
C LEU A 12 -5.07 -11.23 8.34
N GLN A 13 -3.83 -11.59 8.70
CA GLN A 13 -3.46 -11.71 10.11
C GLN A 13 -2.85 -10.37 10.53
N LEU A 14 -3.66 -9.56 11.19
CA LEU A 14 -3.35 -8.15 11.37
C LEU A 14 -2.45 -7.81 12.56
N GLN A 15 -2.47 -8.61 13.62
CA GLN A 15 -1.56 -8.46 14.73
C GLN A 15 -1.44 -7.02 15.26
N GLY A 16 -2.56 -6.45 15.61
CA GLY A 16 -2.59 -5.08 16.15
C GLY A 16 -2.86 -4.00 15.13
N GLY A 17 -3.05 -4.39 13.87
CA GLY A 17 -3.41 -3.44 12.83
C GLY A 17 -4.86 -3.53 12.45
N MET A 18 -5.34 -2.53 11.73
CA MET A 18 -6.69 -2.51 11.17
C MET A 18 -6.62 -1.97 9.75
N PRO A 19 -7.09 -2.72 8.75
CA PRO A 19 -7.00 -2.24 7.39
C PRO A 19 -7.95 -1.08 7.16
N VAL A 20 -7.49 -0.09 6.44
CA VAL A 20 -8.30 1.05 6.07
C VAL A 20 -8.82 0.89 4.64
N THR A 21 -7.91 0.70 3.69
CA THR A 21 -8.29 0.49 2.29
C THR A 21 -7.08 0.01 1.51
N LEU A 22 -7.34 -0.65 0.39
CA LEU A 22 -6.30 -1.00 -0.56
C LEU A 22 -6.36 0.01 -1.70
N LEU A 23 -5.27 0.71 -1.94
CA LEU A 23 -5.19 1.69 -3.03
C LEU A 23 -4.54 1.07 -4.24
N ALA A 24 -5.15 1.28 -5.40
CA ALA A 24 -4.51 0.97 -6.68
C ALA A 24 -3.89 2.27 -7.17
N LEU A 25 -2.58 2.33 -7.21
CA LEU A 25 -1.84 3.54 -7.56
C LEU A 25 -1.31 3.43 -8.97
N ASP A 26 -1.40 4.54 -9.71
CA ASP A 26 -0.83 4.61 -11.07
C ASP A 26 0.69 4.59 -11.04
N GLU A 27 1.28 5.18 -9.99
CA GLU A 27 2.73 5.22 -9.82
C GLU A 27 3.05 4.89 -8.38
N ALA A 28 3.16 3.61 -8.08
CA ALA A 28 3.48 3.18 -6.72
C ALA A 28 4.95 3.39 -6.42
N ARG A 29 5.82 3.04 -7.37
CA ARG A 29 7.24 3.29 -7.25
C ARG A 29 7.75 3.69 -8.61
N GLY A 30 8.35 4.88 -8.68
CA GLY A 30 8.74 5.43 -9.96
C GLY A 30 7.53 5.57 -10.85
N HIS A 31 7.57 4.99 -12.03
CA HIS A 31 6.46 5.08 -12.96
C HIS A 31 5.66 3.79 -13.08
N THR A 32 5.89 2.85 -12.17
CA THR A 32 5.21 1.56 -12.25
C THR A 32 4.03 1.54 -11.28
N PRO A 33 2.84 1.15 -11.73
CA PRO A 33 1.68 1.08 -10.86
C PRO A 33 1.79 -0.08 -9.86
N GLY A 34 1.01 -0.02 -8.82
CA GLY A 34 0.99 -1.07 -7.81
C GLY A 34 -0.12 -0.85 -6.80
N TYR A 35 -0.28 -1.81 -5.91
CA TYR A 35 -1.29 -1.75 -4.86
C TYR A 35 -0.63 -1.48 -3.52
N VAL A 36 -1.26 -0.63 -2.72
CA VAL A 36 -0.75 -0.29 -1.38
C VAL A 36 -1.89 -0.43 -0.39
N LEU A 37 -1.68 -1.27 0.62
CA LEU A 37 -2.65 -1.40 1.69
C LEU A 37 -2.35 -0.35 2.75
N LEU A 38 -3.36 0.43 3.10
CA LEU A 38 -3.26 1.40 4.19
C LEU A 38 -3.82 0.76 5.45
N VAL A 39 -3.03 0.80 6.53
CA VAL A 39 -3.37 0.14 7.78
C VAL A 39 -3.18 1.11 8.94
N GLU A 40 -4.12 1.09 9.87
CA GLU A 40 -3.97 1.83 11.11
C GLU A 40 -3.37 0.90 12.15
N CYS A 41 -2.32 1.33 12.81
CA CYS A 41 -1.65 0.51 13.83
C CYS A 41 -1.70 1.21 15.17
N ASP A 42 -1.59 0.44 16.25
CA ASP A 42 -1.56 1.01 17.57
C ASP A 42 -0.11 1.33 17.97
N GLU A 43 0.06 1.96 19.13
CA GLU A 43 1.38 2.40 19.55
C GLU A 43 2.25 1.27 20.06
N HIS A 44 1.68 0.09 20.26
CA HIS A 44 2.44 -1.07 20.73
C HIS A 44 2.91 -1.97 19.60
N THR A 45 2.55 -1.64 18.38
CA THR A 45 2.86 -2.46 17.20
C THR A 45 4.05 -1.86 16.47
N ASP A 46 5.00 -2.72 16.07
CA ASP A 46 6.10 -2.29 15.23
C ASP A 46 5.57 -2.08 13.81
N PRO A 47 5.48 -0.83 13.33
CA PRO A 47 4.90 -0.59 12.02
C PRO A 47 5.69 -1.20 10.87
N VAL A 48 7.02 -1.26 10.98
CA VAL A 48 7.84 -1.82 9.91
C VAL A 48 7.59 -3.32 9.77
N ALA A 49 7.57 -4.04 10.89
CA ALA A 49 7.31 -5.48 10.86
C ALA A 49 5.90 -5.75 10.33
N LEU A 50 4.92 -4.96 10.76
CA LEU A 50 3.55 -5.13 10.31
C LEU A 50 3.44 -4.87 8.82
N GLN A 51 4.10 -3.82 8.31
CA GLN A 51 4.08 -3.50 6.90
C GLN A 51 4.66 -4.63 6.05
N HIS A 52 5.76 -5.22 6.47
CA HIS A 52 6.35 -6.33 5.73
C HIS A 52 5.43 -7.54 5.71
N SER A 53 4.86 -7.88 6.85
CA SER A 53 3.96 -9.02 6.95
C SER A 53 2.72 -8.85 6.09
N LEU A 54 2.08 -7.69 6.17
CA LEU A 54 0.84 -7.45 5.44
C LEU A 54 1.07 -7.28 3.95
N ALA A 55 2.19 -6.66 3.55
CA ALA A 55 2.52 -6.57 2.13
C ALA A 55 2.65 -7.97 1.52
N ALA A 56 3.31 -8.88 2.22
CA ALA A 56 3.46 -10.24 1.73
C ALA A 56 2.12 -10.97 1.66
N GLN A 57 1.26 -10.78 2.66
CA GLN A 57 -0.05 -11.42 2.67
C GLN A 57 -0.94 -10.91 1.54
N VAL A 58 -0.93 -9.59 1.30
CA VAL A 58 -1.71 -9.02 0.21
C VAL A 58 -1.18 -9.49 -1.13
N GLU A 59 0.14 -9.51 -1.30
CA GLU A 59 0.74 -9.99 -2.54
C GLU A 59 0.32 -11.43 -2.82
N LYS A 60 0.38 -12.28 -1.80
CA LYS A 60 0.00 -13.67 -1.95
C LYS A 60 -1.46 -13.80 -2.38
N GLY A 61 -2.34 -13.03 -1.75
CA GLY A 61 -3.76 -13.07 -2.11
C GLY A 61 -4.02 -12.58 -3.53
N LEU A 62 -3.37 -11.49 -3.92
CA LEU A 62 -3.54 -10.94 -5.26
C LEU A 62 -2.99 -11.89 -6.32
N MET A 63 -1.89 -12.59 -6.01
CA MET A 63 -1.27 -13.51 -6.96
C MET A 63 -2.12 -14.73 -7.28
N GLU A 64 -3.18 -14.96 -6.52
CA GLU A 64 -4.12 -16.02 -6.86
C GLU A 64 -4.99 -15.64 -8.05
N GLY A 65 -5.06 -14.34 -8.39
CA GLY A 65 -5.79 -13.90 -9.55
C GLY A 65 -4.94 -13.94 -10.81
N PHE A 66 -5.51 -14.47 -11.89
CA PHE A 66 -4.75 -14.65 -13.14
C PHE A 66 -4.20 -13.32 -13.68
N HIS A 67 -5.05 -12.30 -13.73
CA HIS A 67 -4.63 -11.03 -14.33
C HIS A 67 -3.54 -10.34 -13.53
N TYR A 68 -3.65 -10.38 -12.20
CA TYR A 68 -2.63 -9.78 -11.36
C TYR A 68 -1.30 -10.50 -11.52
N LYS A 69 -1.34 -11.83 -11.48
CA LYS A 69 -0.14 -12.63 -11.62
C LYS A 69 0.54 -12.38 -12.96
N LEU A 70 -0.23 -12.31 -14.03
CA LEU A 70 0.32 -12.04 -15.35
C LEU A 70 0.97 -10.66 -15.40
N ALA A 71 0.30 -9.64 -14.88
CA ALA A 71 0.83 -8.28 -14.88
C ALA A 71 2.12 -8.19 -14.06
N ARG A 72 2.20 -8.92 -12.93
CA ARG A 72 3.41 -8.97 -12.13
C ARG A 72 4.55 -9.62 -12.91
N GLU A 73 4.26 -10.73 -13.59
CA GLU A 73 5.27 -11.45 -14.38
C GLU A 73 5.77 -10.63 -15.54
N LEU A 74 4.92 -9.80 -16.12
CA LEU A 74 5.30 -8.93 -17.22
C LEU A 74 5.95 -7.62 -16.77
N GLY A 75 6.08 -7.41 -15.47
CA GLY A 75 6.67 -6.17 -14.95
C GLY A 75 5.77 -4.96 -15.03
N GLN A 76 4.48 -5.15 -15.24
CA GLN A 76 3.53 -4.07 -15.36
C GLN A 76 3.00 -3.58 -14.02
N LEU A 77 3.18 -4.35 -12.97
CA LEU A 77 2.78 -3.99 -11.62
C LEU A 77 3.91 -4.25 -10.65
N GLN A 78 4.04 -3.39 -9.65
CA GLN A 78 4.97 -3.60 -8.56
C GLN A 78 4.41 -4.60 -7.56
N HIS A 79 5.29 -5.19 -6.77
CA HIS A 79 4.90 -6.00 -5.62
C HIS A 79 4.01 -5.14 -4.70
N ALA A 80 2.98 -5.74 -4.12
CA ALA A 80 2.10 -5.01 -3.21
C ALA A 80 2.90 -4.48 -2.03
N SER A 81 2.48 -3.32 -1.53
CA SER A 81 3.12 -2.65 -0.41
C SER A 81 2.10 -2.40 0.68
N CYS A 82 2.58 -2.03 1.86
CA CYS A 82 1.71 -1.67 2.98
C CYS A 82 2.31 -0.47 3.69
N VAL A 83 1.45 0.47 4.06
CA VAL A 83 1.84 1.61 4.89
C VAL A 83 1.00 1.54 6.17
N ALA A 84 1.67 1.47 7.32
CA ALA A 84 1.00 1.42 8.62
C ALA A 84 1.35 2.68 9.40
N LEU A 85 0.33 3.41 9.81
CA LEU A 85 0.49 4.63 10.59
C LEU A 85 -0.54 4.65 11.70
N PRO A 86 -0.22 5.25 12.87
CA PRO A 86 -1.25 5.57 13.84
C PRO A 86 -2.18 6.57 13.18
N HIS A 87 -3.46 6.47 13.43
CA HIS A 87 -4.46 7.39 12.87
C HIS A 87 -4.54 7.35 11.34
N MET A 88 -4.19 6.24 10.70
CA MET A 88 -4.23 6.14 9.25
C MET A 88 -5.61 6.48 8.68
N ARG A 89 -6.68 6.08 9.38
CA ARG A 89 -8.02 6.39 8.91
C ARG A 89 -8.22 7.90 8.75
N GLU A 90 -7.78 8.68 9.74
CA GLU A 90 -7.88 10.14 9.67
C GLU A 90 -7.00 10.71 8.56
N VAL A 91 -5.78 10.18 8.44
CA VAL A 91 -4.87 10.61 7.38
C VAL A 91 -5.51 10.39 6.01
N TYR A 92 -6.09 9.21 5.80
CA TYR A 92 -6.72 8.90 4.52
C TYR A 92 -7.93 9.80 4.24
N LEU A 93 -8.79 9.99 5.24
CA LEU A 93 -9.97 10.82 5.06
C LEU A 93 -9.57 12.27 4.77
N ASP A 94 -8.52 12.78 5.42
CA ASP A 94 -8.05 14.13 5.14
C ASP A 94 -7.58 14.26 3.69
N GLN A 95 -6.89 13.25 3.17
CA GLN A 95 -6.47 13.26 1.77
C GLN A 95 -7.66 13.22 0.82
N CYS A 96 -8.70 12.50 1.17
CA CYS A 96 -9.92 12.49 0.37
C CYS A 96 -10.57 13.86 0.36
N ARG A 97 -10.59 14.54 1.50
CA ARG A 97 -11.16 15.90 1.59
C ARG A 97 -10.37 16.89 0.72
N LEU A 98 -9.05 16.76 0.74
CA LEU A 98 -8.20 17.62 -0.09
C LEU A 98 -8.44 17.41 -1.57
N ARG A 99 -8.95 16.24 -1.96
CA ARG A 99 -9.30 15.97 -3.34
C ARG A 99 -10.70 16.42 -3.71
N GLY A 100 -11.37 17.13 -2.82
CA GLY A 100 -12.68 17.68 -3.09
C GLY A 100 -13.84 16.74 -2.86
N MET A 101 -13.63 15.62 -2.17
CA MET A 101 -14.72 14.72 -1.84
C MET A 101 -15.58 15.34 -0.75
N ILE A 102 -16.89 15.25 -0.92
CA ILE A 102 -17.82 15.82 0.04
C ILE A 102 -17.77 15.03 1.34
N GLU A 103 -17.52 15.71 2.44
CA GLU A 103 -17.23 15.05 3.71
C GLU A 103 -18.33 14.08 4.14
N GLY A 104 -19.56 14.46 4.08
CA GLY A 104 -20.66 13.59 4.51
C GLY A 104 -20.88 12.36 3.62
N ASN A 105 -20.23 12.33 2.45
CA ASN A 105 -20.39 11.26 1.50
C ASN A 105 -19.14 10.40 1.34
N ILE A 106 -18.10 10.64 2.13
CA ILE A 106 -16.89 9.84 2.00
C ILE A 106 -17.16 8.47 2.61
N LYS A 107 -17.03 7.45 1.77
CA LYS A 107 -17.18 6.08 2.18
C LYS A 107 -15.89 5.36 1.88
N ILE A 108 -15.35 4.66 2.86
CA ILE A 108 -14.10 3.94 2.68
C ILE A 108 -14.41 2.60 2.05
N GLU A 109 -14.03 2.45 0.78
CA GLU A 109 -14.21 1.22 0.06
C GLU A 109 -13.02 0.29 0.29
N PRO A 110 -13.21 -1.04 0.16
CA PRO A 110 -12.09 -1.97 0.30
C PRO A 110 -10.98 -1.71 -0.71
N LEU A 111 -11.34 -1.26 -1.90
CA LEU A 111 -10.39 -0.97 -2.98
C LEU A 111 -10.74 0.38 -3.59
N ARG A 112 -9.75 1.23 -3.75
CA ARG A 112 -9.94 2.52 -4.43
C ARG A 112 -8.80 2.79 -5.38
N HIS A 113 -9.15 3.16 -6.61
CA HIS A 113 -8.15 3.64 -7.57
C HIS A 113 -7.80 5.09 -7.22
N TRP A 114 -6.53 5.34 -6.93
CA TRP A 114 -6.07 6.68 -6.56
C TRP A 114 -5.29 7.25 -7.73
N LYS A 115 -5.90 8.17 -8.44
CA LYS A 115 -5.29 8.76 -9.62
C LYS A 115 -4.30 9.82 -9.25
N GLY A 116 -3.21 9.89 -10.00
CA GLY A 116 -2.19 10.92 -9.80
C GLY A 116 -1.23 10.58 -8.70
N ALA A 117 -0.58 11.60 -8.16
CA ALA A 117 0.47 11.40 -7.18
C ALA A 117 -0.08 10.93 -5.84
N ILE A 118 0.65 10.03 -5.20
CA ILE A 118 0.31 9.59 -3.87
C ILE A 118 0.66 10.72 -2.91
N PRO A 119 -0.11 10.90 -1.83
CA PRO A 119 0.20 11.95 -0.85
C PRO A 119 1.60 11.81 -0.26
N ASP A 120 2.24 12.95 0.01
CA ASP A 120 3.61 12.95 0.51
C ASP A 120 3.79 12.16 1.78
N VAL A 121 2.82 12.21 2.69
CA VAL A 121 2.92 11.48 3.96
C VAL A 121 3.02 9.98 3.73
N LEU A 122 2.35 9.46 2.70
CA LEU A 122 2.42 8.06 2.37
C LEU A 122 3.68 7.75 1.55
N ARG A 123 4.08 8.69 0.71
CA ARG A 123 5.28 8.53 -0.10
C ARG A 123 6.52 8.39 0.77
N GLN A 124 6.60 9.17 1.83
CA GLN A 124 7.75 9.11 2.73
C GLN A 124 7.89 7.72 3.35
N VAL A 125 6.78 7.08 3.70
CA VAL A 125 6.85 5.73 4.28
C VAL A 125 7.21 4.70 3.22
N LEU A 126 6.61 4.80 2.03
CA LEU A 126 6.89 3.86 0.96
C LEU A 126 8.34 3.92 0.48
N ASP A 127 8.88 5.11 0.36
CA ASP A 127 10.23 5.32 -0.18
C ASP A 127 11.27 5.54 0.91
N GLY A 128 10.88 5.46 2.17
CA GLY A 128 11.78 5.73 3.29
C GLY A 128 12.65 4.53 3.63
N PRO A 129 13.28 4.59 4.79
CA PRO A 129 14.22 3.54 5.20
C PRO A 129 13.58 2.15 5.20
N SER A 130 12.28 2.08 5.51
CA SER A 130 11.62 0.77 5.51
C SER A 130 11.52 0.22 4.12
N GLY A 131 11.51 1.12 3.17
CA GLY A 131 11.40 0.65 1.83
C GLY A 131 12.69 0.22 1.33
N GLU A 132 13.66 0.44 2.06
CA GLU A 132 14.72 0.16 1.65
C GLU A 132 15.04 -0.96 1.33
N HIS A 133 14.65 -1.44 1.52
CA HIS A 133 14.96 -2.49 0.97
C HIS A 133 15.36 -2.25 -0.29
N ARG A 134 15.75 -1.30 -0.49
CA ARG A 134 16.22 -1.08 -1.54
C ARG A 134 17.48 -1.26 -1.53
N PRO A 135 17.90 -1.88 -1.79
CA PRO A 135 19.03 -2.16 -1.81
C PRO A 135 19.86 -1.53 -2.45
N ALA A 136 19.76 -1.17 -2.52
CA ALA A 136 20.39 -0.83 -2.78
C ALA A 136 20.95 -0.47 -3.47
N PRO A 137 21.08 -0.35 -3.58
CA PRO A 137 21.74 -0.07 -4.10
C PRO A 137 22.31 0.16 -4.45
N ALA A 138 22.33 0.23 -4.41
CA ALA A 138 23.10 0.47 -4.55
C ALA A 138 23.65 0.68 -4.92
N PRO A 139 23.81 0.76 -4.99
CA PRO A 139 24.62 1.08 -5.23
C PRO A 139 25.11 1.24 -5.61
N SER A 140 25.01 1.33 -5.52
CA SER A 140 25.75 1.53 -5.62
C SER A 140 26.23 1.54 -6.06
N VAL A 141 26.15 1.70 -6.14
CA VAL A 141 26.90 1.79 -6.25
C VAL A 141 27.35 1.92 -6.57
N ALA A 142 27.29 2.05 -6.60
CA ALA A 142 27.95 2.25 -6.60
C ALA A 142 28.44 2.39 -6.87
N THR A 143 28.35 2.50 -6.90
CA THR A 143 28.99 2.68 -6.96
C THR A 143 29.41 2.68 -7.25
N GLN A 144 29.30 2.77 -7.28
CA GLN A 144 29.87 2.78 -7.44
C GLN A 144 30.26 2.80 -7.70
N ALA A 145 30.31 3.01 -7.99
CA ALA A 145 30.80 2.87 -7.99
C ALA A 145 31.01 2.93 -8.02
#